data_1f783edcb170d08563d21a2d09ac6c5d
#
_entry.id   1f783edcb170d08563d21a2d09ac6c5d
#
_cell.length_a   1.000
_cell.length_b   1.000
_cell.length_c   1.000
_cell.angle_alpha   90.00
_cell.angle_beta   90.00
_cell.angle_gamma   90.00
#
_symmetry.space_group_name_H-M   'P 1'
#
loop_
_entity.id
_entity.type
_entity.pdbx_description
1 polymer ?
#
loop_
_entity_poly.entity_id
_entity_poly.type
_entity_poly.pdbx_seq_one_letter_code
_entity_poly.pdbx_strand_id
1 'polypeptide(L)'
;MEKIAVIAGTPIDTQMGAEFLQKKGLETEEFPVSENPVEQTKFQAMPQEIKELEMKKIINKIKECGIKKILVYCNSLSSAVDMEKLSKEENIVIVTPMDAYKKIAVDYNSVGVFAANNQGLAGIERTIVEKNKNCNVIGIGILPVVLDVEAKKQAEDIIADNHLDLAVEFFEKNRVEAIILGCTHFPYFEKELKKCTELEIINPSETMHKILIEY
;
A
#
# COMPACT_ATOMS: atom_id res chain seq x y z
N MET A 1 10.62 23.03 -6.91
CA MET A 1 10.42 22.02 -5.83
C MET A 1 10.91 20.68 -6.35
N GLU A 2 11.34 19.77 -5.47
CA GLU A 2 11.77 18.44 -5.89
C GLU A 2 10.53 17.64 -6.34
N LYS A 3 10.57 17.06 -7.54
CA LYS A 3 9.48 16.24 -8.07
C LYS A 3 9.63 14.80 -7.59
N ILE A 4 8.54 14.16 -7.20
CA ILE A 4 8.48 12.79 -6.72
C ILE A 4 7.83 11.91 -7.79
N ALA A 5 8.45 10.78 -8.13
CA ALA A 5 7.80 9.77 -8.97
C ALA A 5 6.85 8.93 -8.10
N VAL A 6 5.65 8.69 -8.60
CA VAL A 6 4.68 7.79 -7.98
C VAL A 6 4.55 6.56 -8.87
N ILE A 7 4.87 5.40 -8.30
CA ILE A 7 4.68 4.09 -8.95
C ILE A 7 3.55 3.37 -8.22
N ALA A 8 2.56 2.87 -8.98
CA ALA A 8 1.57 1.95 -8.43
C ALA A 8 1.18 0.89 -9.47
N GLY A 9 0.25 0.01 -9.13
CA GLY A 9 -0.10 -1.13 -9.97
C GLY A 9 -0.88 -0.74 -11.21
N THR A 10 -1.81 0.22 -11.08
CA THR A 10 -2.69 0.67 -12.16
C THR A 10 -2.68 2.20 -12.27
N PRO A 11 -3.18 2.79 -13.37
CA PRO A 11 -3.29 4.24 -13.48
C PRO A 11 -4.12 4.88 -12.35
N ILE A 12 -5.19 4.21 -11.90
CA ILE A 12 -6.09 4.72 -10.85
C ILE A 12 -5.36 4.82 -9.51
N ASP A 13 -4.71 3.75 -9.07
CA ASP A 13 -3.99 3.79 -7.79
C ASP A 13 -2.72 4.65 -7.87
N THR A 14 -2.09 4.78 -9.05
CA THR A 14 -1.00 5.73 -9.27
C THR A 14 -1.48 7.17 -9.11
N GLN A 15 -2.62 7.52 -9.72
CA GLN A 15 -3.25 8.82 -9.56
C GLN A 15 -3.61 9.09 -8.08
N MET A 16 -4.19 8.12 -7.37
CA MET A 16 -4.50 8.26 -5.94
C MET A 16 -3.26 8.60 -5.10
N GLY A 17 -2.12 7.96 -5.39
CA GLY A 17 -0.85 8.25 -4.74
C GLY A 17 -0.31 9.65 -5.10
N ALA A 18 -0.45 10.07 -6.35
CA ALA A 18 -0.07 11.41 -6.80
C ALA A 18 -0.92 12.49 -6.11
N GLU A 19 -2.25 12.31 -6.08
CA GLU A 19 -3.17 13.23 -5.40
C GLU A 19 -2.88 13.33 -3.88
N PHE A 20 -2.52 12.19 -3.25
CA PHE A 20 -2.14 12.18 -1.84
C PHE A 20 -0.92 13.08 -1.60
N LEU A 21 0.15 12.96 -2.41
CA LEU A 21 1.35 13.80 -2.27
C LEU A 21 1.09 15.26 -2.67
N GLN A 22 0.29 15.52 -3.70
CA GLN A 22 -0.08 16.87 -4.13
C GLN A 22 -0.85 17.63 -3.05
N LYS A 23 -1.76 16.97 -2.32
CA LYS A 23 -2.43 17.55 -1.14
C LYS A 23 -1.46 17.90 -0.01
N LYS A 24 -0.25 17.32 0.01
CA LYS A 24 0.86 17.65 0.93
C LYS A 24 1.80 18.73 0.35
N GLY A 25 1.49 19.28 -0.82
CA GLY A 25 2.27 20.35 -1.47
C GLY A 25 3.49 19.86 -2.27
N LEU A 26 3.56 18.57 -2.61
CA LEU A 26 4.65 17.98 -3.40
C LEU A 26 4.28 17.90 -4.88
N GLU A 27 5.25 18.12 -5.77
CA GLU A 27 5.09 17.89 -7.21
C GLU A 27 5.28 16.40 -7.51
N THR A 28 4.46 15.85 -8.41
CA THR A 28 4.48 14.41 -8.72
C THR A 28 4.51 14.15 -10.21
N GLU A 29 5.04 12.96 -10.58
CA GLU A 29 4.92 12.39 -11.90
C GLU A 29 4.55 10.90 -11.78
N GLU A 30 3.63 10.43 -12.62
CA GLU A 30 2.96 9.15 -12.49
C GLU A 30 3.58 8.08 -13.40
N PHE A 31 3.84 6.88 -12.84
CA PHE A 31 4.43 5.74 -13.54
C PHE A 31 3.69 4.44 -13.19
N PRO A 32 2.51 4.17 -13.77
CA PRO A 32 1.79 2.92 -13.55
C PRO A 32 2.55 1.72 -14.15
N VAL A 33 2.49 0.57 -13.43
CA VAL A 33 3.17 -0.67 -13.86
C VAL A 33 2.34 -1.45 -14.86
N SER A 34 1.02 -1.45 -14.71
CA SER A 34 0.06 -2.18 -15.54
C SER A 34 -1.09 -1.28 -15.95
N GLU A 35 -1.85 -1.67 -16.97
CA GLU A 35 -3.00 -0.88 -17.43
C GLU A 35 -4.27 -1.10 -16.59
N ASN A 36 -4.36 -2.25 -15.94
CA ASN A 36 -5.55 -2.64 -15.16
C ASN A 36 -5.21 -3.68 -14.07
N PRO A 37 -6.13 -3.95 -13.11
CA PRO A 37 -5.90 -4.89 -12.01
C PRO A 37 -5.64 -6.34 -12.43
N VAL A 38 -6.17 -6.79 -13.57
CA VAL A 38 -5.95 -8.14 -14.08
C VAL A 38 -4.50 -8.31 -14.54
N GLU A 39 -3.98 -7.34 -15.27
CA GLU A 39 -2.56 -7.34 -15.70
C GLU A 39 -1.63 -7.21 -14.52
N GLN A 40 -1.99 -6.40 -13.53
CA GLN A 40 -1.22 -6.29 -12.31
C GLN A 40 -1.15 -7.63 -11.57
N THR A 41 -2.25 -8.36 -11.48
CA THR A 41 -2.26 -9.70 -10.87
C THR A 41 -1.34 -10.66 -11.62
N LYS A 42 -1.34 -10.62 -12.95
CA LYS A 42 -0.42 -11.41 -13.78
C LYS A 42 1.04 -11.00 -13.55
N PHE A 43 1.32 -9.71 -13.51
CA PHE A 43 2.67 -9.19 -13.21
C PHE A 43 3.19 -9.72 -11.86
N GLN A 44 2.38 -9.70 -10.81
CA GLN A 44 2.75 -10.20 -9.48
C GLN A 44 3.11 -11.70 -9.49
N ALA A 45 2.49 -12.48 -10.38
CA ALA A 45 2.74 -13.91 -10.53
C ALA A 45 3.95 -14.25 -11.43
N MET A 46 4.57 -13.26 -12.08
CA MET A 46 5.75 -13.48 -12.94
C MET A 46 6.98 -13.91 -12.12
N PRO A 47 7.97 -14.58 -12.74
CA PRO A 47 9.27 -14.83 -12.13
C PRO A 47 9.91 -13.56 -11.58
N GLN A 48 10.67 -13.69 -10.49
CA GLN A 48 11.27 -12.53 -9.78
C GLN A 48 12.16 -11.71 -10.71
N GLU A 49 12.97 -12.37 -11.55
CA GLU A 49 13.90 -11.72 -12.46
C GLU A 49 13.17 -10.85 -13.50
N ILE A 50 11.99 -11.29 -13.96
CA ILE A 50 11.17 -10.53 -14.90
C ILE A 50 10.59 -9.29 -14.23
N LYS A 51 10.06 -9.44 -13.01
CA LYS A 51 9.52 -8.31 -12.25
C LYS A 51 10.59 -7.25 -11.97
N GLU A 52 11.79 -7.68 -11.54
CA GLU A 52 12.91 -6.78 -11.30
C GLU A 52 13.35 -6.05 -12.57
N LEU A 53 13.41 -6.76 -13.70
CA LEU A 53 13.77 -6.16 -14.98
C LEU A 53 12.76 -5.08 -15.42
N GLU A 54 11.46 -5.35 -15.31
CA GLU A 54 10.42 -4.37 -15.66
C GLU A 54 10.47 -3.16 -14.73
N MET A 55 10.66 -3.37 -13.42
CA MET A 55 10.82 -2.27 -12.48
C MET A 55 12.06 -1.42 -12.78
N LYS A 56 13.20 -2.03 -13.15
CA LYS A 56 14.40 -1.29 -13.57
C LYS A 56 14.15 -0.41 -14.79
N LYS A 57 13.36 -0.87 -15.75
CA LYS A 57 12.98 -0.06 -16.93
C LYS A 57 12.20 1.19 -16.51
N ILE A 58 11.26 1.05 -15.55
CA ILE A 58 10.49 2.18 -15.02
C ILE A 58 11.41 3.13 -14.27
N ILE A 59 12.27 2.61 -13.37
CA ILE A 59 13.23 3.41 -12.60
C ILE A 59 14.16 4.20 -13.54
N ASN A 60 14.64 3.59 -14.63
CA ASN A 60 15.49 4.30 -15.58
C ASN A 60 14.76 5.47 -16.26
N LYS A 61 13.49 5.29 -16.67
CA LYS A 61 12.67 6.38 -17.20
C LYS A 61 12.52 7.53 -16.16
N ILE A 62 12.31 7.17 -14.90
CA ILE A 62 12.20 8.15 -13.80
C ILE A 62 13.52 8.93 -13.65
N LYS A 63 14.65 8.26 -13.71
CA LYS A 63 15.98 8.89 -13.65
C LYS A 63 16.25 9.82 -14.85
N GLU A 64 15.79 9.44 -16.06
CA GLU A 64 15.85 10.27 -17.27
C GLU A 64 15.04 11.57 -17.11
N CYS A 65 13.95 11.56 -16.34
CA CYS A 65 13.19 12.76 -15.96
C CYS A 65 13.88 13.60 -14.87
N GLY A 66 15.07 13.19 -14.40
CA GLY A 66 15.82 13.90 -13.34
C GLY A 66 15.26 13.72 -11.93
N ILE A 67 14.33 12.78 -11.73
CA ILE A 67 13.69 12.51 -10.45
C ILE A 67 14.58 11.58 -9.61
N LYS A 68 14.69 11.88 -8.31
CA LYS A 68 15.59 11.18 -7.37
C LYS A 68 14.86 10.40 -6.28
N LYS A 69 13.56 10.62 -6.12
CA LYS A 69 12.74 9.98 -5.09
C LYS A 69 11.51 9.33 -5.72
N ILE A 70 11.21 8.14 -5.28
CA ILE A 70 10.08 7.32 -5.73
C ILE A 70 9.22 6.98 -4.52
N LEU A 71 7.92 7.21 -4.63
CA LEU A 71 6.90 6.62 -3.77
C LEU A 71 6.26 5.45 -4.51
N VAL A 72 6.44 4.21 -4.00
CA VAL A 72 5.67 3.06 -4.51
C VAL A 72 4.36 3.00 -3.74
N TYR A 73 3.30 3.50 -4.35
CA TYR A 73 1.97 3.59 -3.73
C TYR A 73 1.16 2.34 -4.04
N CYS A 74 1.68 1.15 -3.68
CA CYS A 74 1.02 -0.14 -3.91
C CYS A 74 1.59 -1.24 -3.00
N ASN A 75 0.74 -1.81 -2.15
CA ASN A 75 1.14 -2.87 -1.21
C ASN A 75 1.53 -4.17 -1.92
N SER A 76 0.69 -4.64 -2.83
CA SER A 76 0.91 -5.91 -3.53
C SER A 76 2.14 -5.87 -4.45
N LEU A 77 2.40 -4.72 -5.09
CA LEU A 77 3.63 -4.51 -5.87
C LEU A 77 4.87 -4.54 -4.97
N SER A 78 4.83 -3.83 -3.83
CA SER A 78 5.93 -3.80 -2.86
C SER A 78 6.19 -5.14 -2.19
N SER A 79 5.17 -6.00 -2.10
CA SER A 79 5.33 -7.39 -1.63
C SER A 79 5.92 -8.32 -2.70
N ALA A 80 5.68 -8.00 -3.98
CA ALA A 80 6.08 -8.83 -5.11
C ALA A 80 7.49 -8.56 -5.64
N VAL A 81 8.08 -7.39 -5.32
CA VAL A 81 9.39 -6.95 -5.78
C VAL A 81 10.23 -6.45 -4.61
N ASP A 82 11.50 -6.81 -4.57
CA ASP A 82 12.46 -6.30 -3.58
C ASP A 82 12.87 -4.86 -3.92
N MET A 83 12.05 -3.91 -3.44
CA MET A 83 12.27 -2.47 -3.68
C MET A 83 13.49 -1.94 -2.92
N GLU A 84 13.85 -2.54 -1.79
CA GLU A 84 15.05 -2.15 -1.04
C GLU A 84 16.34 -2.50 -1.81
N LYS A 85 16.38 -3.69 -2.42
CA LYS A 85 17.45 -4.10 -3.33
C LYS A 85 17.55 -3.14 -4.51
N LEU A 86 16.44 -2.87 -5.20
CA LEU A 86 16.41 -1.96 -6.35
C LEU A 86 16.84 -0.53 -5.98
N SER A 87 16.43 -0.01 -4.83
CA SER A 87 16.86 1.30 -4.33
C SER A 87 18.38 1.40 -4.21
N LYS A 88 19.02 0.35 -3.67
CA LYS A 88 20.48 0.28 -3.53
C LYS A 88 21.18 0.12 -4.88
N GLU A 89 20.72 -0.79 -5.73
CA GLU A 89 21.34 -1.06 -7.04
C GLU A 89 21.25 0.13 -7.99
N GLU A 90 20.10 0.82 -7.99
CA GLU A 90 19.83 1.95 -8.87
C GLU A 90 20.24 3.32 -8.29
N ASN A 91 20.71 3.34 -7.04
CA ASN A 91 21.09 4.56 -6.31
C ASN A 91 19.99 5.65 -6.37
N ILE A 92 18.77 5.26 -6.03
CA ILE A 92 17.61 6.14 -6.00
C ILE A 92 16.78 5.86 -4.74
N VAL A 93 16.21 6.90 -4.13
CA VAL A 93 15.35 6.72 -2.95
C VAL A 93 14.04 6.09 -3.37
N ILE A 94 13.69 4.95 -2.78
CA ILE A 94 12.38 4.29 -2.98
C ILE A 94 11.75 4.10 -1.61
N VAL A 95 10.56 4.67 -1.41
CA VAL A 95 9.74 4.50 -0.21
C VAL A 95 8.51 3.68 -0.56
N THR A 96 8.19 2.71 0.29
CA THR A 96 7.13 1.73 0.07
C THR A 96 6.22 1.60 1.30
N PRO A 97 5.03 1.00 1.19
CA PRO A 97 4.23 0.61 2.35
C PRO A 97 4.97 -0.33 3.31
N MET A 98 5.90 -1.16 2.80
CA MET A 98 6.68 -2.07 3.65
C MET A 98 7.57 -1.29 4.63
N ASP A 99 8.11 -0.13 4.22
CA ASP A 99 8.89 0.73 5.09
C ASP A 99 8.03 1.37 6.20
N ALA A 100 6.78 1.71 5.87
CA ALA A 100 5.80 2.15 6.87
C ALA A 100 5.47 1.04 7.87
N TYR A 101 5.26 -0.21 7.42
CA TYR A 101 4.96 -1.32 8.33
C TYR A 101 6.12 -1.65 9.25
N LYS A 102 7.37 -1.52 8.82
CA LYS A 102 8.55 -1.67 9.69
C LYS A 102 8.53 -0.67 10.86
N LYS A 103 8.01 0.56 10.63
CA LYS A 103 7.86 1.58 11.70
C LYS A 103 6.63 1.30 12.57
N ILE A 104 5.49 0.94 11.97
CA ILE A 104 4.24 0.66 12.68
C ILE A 104 4.35 -0.59 13.58
N ALA A 105 5.02 -1.65 13.10
CA ALA A 105 5.08 -2.94 13.77
C ALA A 105 5.61 -2.91 15.22
N VAL A 106 6.43 -1.92 15.57
CA VAL A 106 7.05 -1.83 16.91
C VAL A 106 6.09 -1.39 18.00
N ASP A 107 4.98 -0.78 17.62
CA ASP A 107 4.05 -0.14 18.55
C ASP A 107 2.89 -1.06 18.98
N TYR A 108 2.73 -2.23 18.30
CA TYR A 108 1.58 -3.12 18.50
C TYR A 108 1.98 -4.58 18.72
N ASN A 109 1.19 -5.29 19.55
CA ASN A 109 1.31 -6.74 19.75
C ASN A 109 0.29 -7.54 18.94
N SER A 110 -0.78 -6.91 18.48
CA SER A 110 -1.79 -7.54 17.63
C SER A 110 -2.45 -6.51 16.72
N VAL A 111 -2.49 -6.80 15.43
CA VAL A 111 -3.11 -5.91 14.42
C VAL A 111 -4.07 -6.66 13.52
N GLY A 112 -5.18 -5.99 13.17
CA GLY A 112 -6.05 -6.38 12.08
C GLY A 112 -5.53 -5.79 10.76
N VAL A 113 -5.61 -6.51 9.66
CA VAL A 113 -5.18 -6.00 8.35
C VAL A 113 -6.25 -6.24 7.30
N PHE A 114 -6.75 -5.17 6.71
CA PHE A 114 -7.47 -5.25 5.44
C PHE A 114 -6.50 -5.12 4.29
N ALA A 115 -6.43 -6.10 3.39
CA ALA A 115 -5.55 -6.10 2.22
C ALA A 115 -6.34 -6.28 0.92
N ALA A 116 -5.77 -5.86 -0.20
CA ALA A 116 -6.38 -6.03 -1.51
C ALA A 116 -6.56 -7.51 -1.90
N ASN A 117 -5.61 -8.36 -1.53
CA ASN A 117 -5.61 -9.80 -1.78
C ASN A 117 -4.67 -10.52 -0.79
N ASN A 118 -4.71 -11.85 -0.80
CA ASN A 118 -3.91 -12.67 0.11
C ASN A 118 -2.39 -12.58 -0.15
N GLN A 119 -1.96 -12.30 -1.38
CA GLN A 119 -0.53 -12.12 -1.68
C GLN A 119 0.01 -10.83 -1.03
N GLY A 120 -0.73 -9.73 -1.14
CA GLY A 120 -0.42 -8.48 -0.46
C GLY A 120 -0.42 -8.65 1.06
N LEU A 121 -1.44 -9.34 1.59
CA LEU A 121 -1.54 -9.65 3.02
C LEU A 121 -0.32 -10.42 3.53
N ALA A 122 0.09 -11.48 2.83
CA ALA A 122 1.27 -12.27 3.22
C ALA A 122 2.56 -11.45 3.24
N GLY A 123 2.70 -10.47 2.33
CA GLY A 123 3.85 -9.54 2.34
C GLY A 123 3.81 -8.57 3.53
N ILE A 124 2.64 -8.06 3.86
CA ILE A 124 2.44 -7.19 5.03
C ILE A 124 2.74 -7.94 6.32
N GLU A 125 2.14 -9.12 6.51
CA GLU A 125 2.36 -9.99 7.66
C GLU A 125 3.85 -10.32 7.83
N ARG A 126 4.51 -10.77 6.77
CA ARG A 126 5.95 -11.05 6.80
C ARG A 126 6.75 -9.85 7.29
N THR A 127 6.51 -8.67 6.72
CA THR A 127 7.22 -7.44 7.09
C THR A 127 7.02 -7.07 8.56
N ILE A 128 5.79 -7.19 9.07
CA ILE A 128 5.45 -6.90 10.46
C ILE A 128 6.16 -7.90 11.39
N VAL A 129 6.03 -9.21 11.12
CA VAL A 129 6.59 -10.29 11.96
C VAL A 129 8.12 -10.31 11.93
N GLU A 130 8.75 -10.02 10.80
CA GLU A 130 10.21 -9.87 10.71
C GLU A 130 10.72 -8.75 11.62
N LYS A 131 9.96 -7.67 11.74
CA LYS A 131 10.32 -6.52 12.59
C LYS A 131 9.93 -6.73 14.04
N ASN A 132 8.76 -7.30 14.30
CA ASN A 132 8.25 -7.60 15.64
C ASN A 132 7.68 -9.03 15.69
N LYS A 133 8.50 -9.98 16.12
CA LYS A 133 8.15 -11.41 16.20
C LYS A 133 6.98 -11.71 17.15
N ASN A 134 6.65 -10.81 18.04
CA ASN A 134 5.57 -10.94 19.01
C ASN A 134 4.24 -10.37 18.49
N CYS A 135 4.26 -9.64 17.37
CA CYS A 135 3.04 -9.07 16.82
C CYS A 135 2.21 -10.16 16.12
N ASN A 136 0.99 -10.35 16.60
CA ASN A 136 0.00 -11.21 15.96
C ASN A 136 -0.69 -10.44 14.82
N VAL A 137 -0.71 -10.99 13.62
CA VAL A 137 -1.36 -10.38 12.45
C VAL A 137 -2.58 -11.19 12.07
N ILE A 138 -3.76 -10.59 12.14
CA ILE A 138 -5.02 -11.17 11.68
C ILE A 138 -5.45 -10.38 10.45
N GLY A 139 -5.54 -11.02 9.28
CA GLY A 139 -5.78 -10.28 8.05
C GLY A 139 -6.85 -10.89 7.16
N ILE A 140 -7.44 -10.03 6.33
CA ILE A 140 -8.45 -10.41 5.34
C ILE A 140 -8.09 -9.75 4.00
N GLY A 141 -7.92 -10.57 2.94
CA GLY A 141 -7.70 -10.09 1.58
C GLY A 141 -9.04 -10.00 0.83
N ILE A 142 -9.44 -8.79 0.38
CA ILE A 142 -10.78 -8.53 -0.18
C ILE A 142 -10.65 -7.78 -1.51
N LEU A 143 -10.46 -8.50 -2.61
CA LEU A 143 -10.37 -7.89 -3.95
C LEU A 143 -11.65 -7.16 -4.38
N PRO A 144 -12.89 -7.64 -4.08
CA PRO A 144 -14.11 -6.91 -4.43
C PRO A 144 -14.13 -5.46 -3.94
N VAL A 145 -13.59 -5.18 -2.75
CA VAL A 145 -13.50 -3.82 -2.20
C VAL A 145 -12.65 -2.90 -3.08
N VAL A 146 -11.56 -3.41 -3.65
CA VAL A 146 -10.71 -2.62 -4.58
C VAL A 146 -11.50 -2.23 -5.83
N LEU A 147 -12.25 -3.19 -6.39
CA LEU A 147 -13.09 -2.96 -7.58
C LEU A 147 -14.21 -1.96 -7.30
N ASP A 148 -14.83 -2.02 -6.13
CA ASP A 148 -15.86 -1.07 -5.71
C ASP A 148 -15.30 0.34 -5.56
N VAL A 149 -14.06 0.50 -5.02
CA VAL A 149 -13.38 1.80 -4.93
C VAL A 149 -13.06 2.34 -6.32
N GLU A 150 -12.53 1.52 -7.22
CA GLU A 150 -12.24 1.93 -8.61
C GLU A 150 -13.51 2.31 -9.37
N ALA A 151 -14.63 1.66 -9.07
CA ALA A 151 -15.95 2.02 -9.59
C ALA A 151 -16.56 3.28 -8.93
N LYS A 152 -15.86 3.90 -7.97
CA LYS A 152 -16.31 5.09 -7.23
C LYS A 152 -17.65 4.89 -6.50
N LYS A 153 -17.90 3.67 -6.03
CA LYS A 153 -19.06 3.34 -5.21
C LYS A 153 -19.03 4.16 -3.91
N GLN A 154 -20.20 4.50 -3.35
CA GLN A 154 -20.24 5.24 -2.09
C GLN A 154 -19.58 4.45 -0.96
N ALA A 155 -18.85 5.13 -0.08
CA ALA A 155 -18.09 4.48 0.98
C ALA A 155 -18.96 3.65 1.93
N GLU A 156 -20.19 4.13 2.23
CA GLU A 156 -21.18 3.42 3.05
C GLU A 156 -21.60 2.11 2.40
N ASP A 157 -21.83 2.12 1.08
CA ASP A 157 -22.23 0.92 0.33
C ASP A 157 -21.09 -0.09 0.24
N ILE A 158 -19.82 0.39 0.12
CA ILE A 158 -18.63 -0.48 0.13
C ILE A 158 -18.57 -1.26 1.45
N ILE A 159 -18.78 -0.58 2.58
CA ILE A 159 -18.75 -1.23 3.91
C ILE A 159 -19.87 -2.24 4.04
N ALA A 160 -21.11 -1.85 3.69
CA ALA A 160 -22.28 -2.69 3.85
C ALA A 160 -22.26 -3.92 2.93
N ASP A 161 -21.98 -3.75 1.64
CA ASP A 161 -22.06 -4.84 0.65
C ASP A 161 -20.90 -5.84 0.80
N ASN A 162 -19.75 -5.40 1.34
CA ASN A 162 -18.62 -6.28 1.59
C ASN A 162 -18.52 -6.73 3.06
N HIS A 163 -19.51 -6.40 3.89
CA HIS A 163 -19.58 -6.78 5.31
C HIS A 163 -18.30 -6.42 6.09
N LEU A 164 -17.76 -5.23 5.84
CA LEU A 164 -16.53 -4.78 6.52
C LEU A 164 -16.77 -4.49 8.00
N ASP A 165 -18.00 -4.14 8.37
CA ASP A 165 -18.46 -4.00 9.75
C ASP A 165 -18.36 -5.32 10.52
N LEU A 166 -18.77 -6.44 9.93
CA LEU A 166 -18.61 -7.77 10.54
C LEU A 166 -17.13 -8.19 10.63
N ALA A 167 -16.33 -7.82 9.65
CA ALA A 167 -14.89 -8.06 9.69
C ALA A 167 -14.21 -7.24 10.81
N VAL A 168 -14.64 -6.01 11.03
CA VAL A 168 -14.22 -5.17 12.17
C VAL A 168 -14.60 -5.83 13.48
N GLU A 169 -15.86 -6.27 13.63
CA GLU A 169 -16.32 -7.00 14.82
C GLU A 169 -15.48 -8.26 15.09
N PHE A 170 -15.11 -8.98 14.02
CA PHE A 170 -14.21 -10.12 14.11
C PHE A 170 -12.82 -9.73 14.66
N PHE A 171 -12.24 -8.64 14.18
CA PHE A 171 -10.97 -8.12 14.71
C PHE A 171 -11.07 -7.72 16.18
N GLU A 172 -12.13 -7.02 16.59
CA GLU A 172 -12.37 -6.64 17.98
C GLU A 172 -12.47 -7.85 18.91
N LYS A 173 -13.23 -8.88 18.49
CA LYS A 173 -13.37 -10.14 19.24
C LYS A 173 -12.05 -10.90 19.38
N ASN A 174 -11.14 -10.74 18.42
CA ASN A 174 -9.80 -11.30 18.47
C ASN A 174 -8.77 -10.37 19.14
N ARG A 175 -9.24 -9.25 19.75
CA ARG A 175 -8.43 -8.34 20.57
C ARG A 175 -7.26 -7.72 19.82
N VAL A 176 -7.44 -7.36 18.56
CA VAL A 176 -6.44 -6.54 17.86
C VAL A 176 -6.41 -5.14 18.49
N GLU A 177 -5.25 -4.53 18.51
CA GLU A 177 -5.03 -3.20 19.09
C GLU A 177 -5.31 -2.08 18.07
N ALA A 178 -5.14 -2.38 16.77
CA ALA A 178 -5.39 -1.44 15.67
C ALA A 178 -5.73 -2.18 14.39
N ILE A 179 -6.34 -1.48 13.43
CA ILE A 179 -6.65 -1.99 12.08
C ILE A 179 -5.82 -1.24 11.04
N ILE A 180 -5.04 -1.95 10.26
CA ILE A 180 -4.21 -1.40 9.17
C ILE A 180 -4.97 -1.45 7.85
N LEU A 181 -5.04 -0.32 7.16
CA LEU A 181 -5.49 -0.24 5.77
C LEU A 181 -4.37 -0.69 4.83
N GLY A 182 -4.24 -2.00 4.65
CA GLY A 182 -3.18 -2.66 3.88
C GLY A 182 -3.37 -2.61 2.35
N CYS A 183 -4.14 -1.65 1.86
CA CYS A 183 -4.31 -1.35 0.45
C CYS A 183 -4.42 0.15 0.25
N THR A 184 -3.77 0.67 -0.77
CA THR A 184 -3.73 2.11 -1.09
C THR A 184 -5.07 2.67 -1.58
N HIS A 185 -6.01 1.82 -1.96
CA HIS A 185 -7.39 2.21 -2.25
C HIS A 185 -8.24 2.46 -0.99
N PHE A 186 -7.90 1.85 0.15
CA PHE A 186 -8.76 1.80 1.32
C PHE A 186 -8.89 3.10 2.12
N PRO A 187 -7.97 4.06 2.05
CA PRO A 187 -8.22 5.40 2.57
C PRO A 187 -9.49 6.07 2.00
N TYR A 188 -10.00 5.61 0.87
CA TYR A 188 -11.24 6.07 0.26
C TYR A 188 -12.45 5.96 1.20
N PHE A 189 -12.56 4.88 1.95
CA PHE A 189 -13.66 4.65 2.91
C PHE A 189 -13.22 4.72 4.38
N GLU A 190 -12.00 5.17 4.68
CA GLU A 190 -11.45 5.24 6.04
C GLU A 190 -12.39 5.97 7.02
N LYS A 191 -12.97 7.09 6.58
CA LYS A 191 -13.89 7.90 7.41
C LYS A 191 -15.14 7.12 7.82
N GLU A 192 -15.69 6.34 6.90
CA GLU A 192 -16.89 5.53 7.16
C GLU A 192 -16.54 4.30 8.01
N LEU A 193 -15.40 3.67 7.77
CA LEU A 193 -14.91 2.56 8.58
C LEU A 193 -14.69 2.96 10.04
N LYS A 194 -14.21 4.19 10.30
CA LYS A 194 -14.06 4.76 11.64
C LYS A 194 -15.37 4.89 12.42
N LYS A 195 -16.52 4.85 11.76
CA LYS A 195 -17.82 4.84 12.44
C LYS A 195 -18.21 3.45 12.96
N CYS A 196 -17.54 2.40 12.48
CA CYS A 196 -17.82 1.02 12.84
C CYS A 196 -17.02 0.53 14.05
N THR A 197 -16.02 1.30 14.54
CA THR A 197 -15.13 0.85 15.61
C THR A 197 -14.48 2.01 16.35
N GLU A 198 -14.13 1.76 17.61
CA GLU A 198 -13.24 2.63 18.40
C GLU A 198 -11.75 2.26 18.26
N LEU A 199 -11.42 1.18 17.55
CA LEU A 199 -10.03 0.82 17.27
C LEU A 199 -9.35 1.87 16.40
N GLU A 200 -8.08 2.08 16.64
CA GLU A 200 -7.27 2.92 15.76
C GLU A 200 -7.23 2.37 14.35
N ILE A 201 -7.57 3.21 13.36
CA ILE A 201 -7.42 2.88 11.93
C ILE A 201 -6.13 3.52 11.44
N ILE A 202 -5.19 2.68 11.04
CA ILE A 202 -3.86 3.09 10.58
C ILE A 202 -3.84 3.15 9.06
N ASN A 203 -3.57 4.35 8.53
CA ASN A 203 -3.30 4.58 7.13
C ASN A 203 -1.78 4.67 6.90
N PRO A 204 -1.14 3.68 6.28
CA PRO A 204 0.31 3.67 6.08
C PRO A 204 0.83 4.83 5.24
N SER A 205 -0.02 5.45 4.41
CA SER A 205 0.37 6.56 3.53
C SER A 205 0.94 7.74 4.29
N GLU A 206 0.42 8.05 5.48
CA GLU A 206 0.95 9.13 6.31
C GLU A 206 2.37 8.83 6.82
N THR A 207 2.62 7.58 7.18
CA THR A 207 3.97 7.13 7.58
C THR A 207 4.92 7.12 6.38
N MET A 208 4.46 6.67 5.21
CA MET A 208 5.26 6.73 3.97
C MET A 208 5.66 8.16 3.62
N HIS A 209 4.73 9.12 3.72
CA HIS A 209 5.03 10.53 3.48
C HIS A 209 6.11 11.05 4.44
N LYS A 210 5.99 10.76 5.75
CA LYS A 210 7.02 11.15 6.75
C LYS A 210 8.39 10.59 6.39
N ILE A 211 8.47 9.32 6.00
CA ILE A 211 9.73 8.69 5.56
C ILE A 211 10.28 9.38 4.31
N LEU A 212 9.43 9.67 3.32
CA LEU A 212 9.82 10.26 2.05
C LEU A 212 10.45 11.65 2.19
N ILE A 213 9.98 12.47 3.13
CA ILE A 213 10.49 13.81 3.39
C ILE A 213 11.72 13.83 4.31
N GLU A 214 12.04 12.72 4.99
CA GLU A 214 13.26 12.56 5.81
C GLU A 214 14.53 12.39 4.93
N TYR A 215 14.38 12.02 3.65
CA TYR A 215 15.46 11.94 2.66
C TYR A 215 15.65 13.28 1.94
#